data_02856c02edf13f80f1a57431cd376e7a
#
_entry.id   02856c02edf13f80f1a57431cd376e7a
#
_cell.length_a   1.000
_cell.length_b   1.000
_cell.length_c   1.000
_cell.angle_alpha   90.00
_cell.angle_beta   90.00
_cell.angle_gamma   90.00
#
_symmetry.space_group_name_H-M   'P 1'
#
loop_
_entity.id
_entity.type
_entity.pdbx_description
1 polymer ?
#
loop_
_entity_poly.entity_id
_entity_poly.type
_entity_poly.pdbx_seq_one_letter_code
_entity_poly.pdbx_strand_id
1 'polypeptide(L)'
;MLFRSVRRKLNAIGLEFAGKNVLLVDDSVVRGTTSQQIIDMARDAGARKVYFASAAPPVRYPNVYGIDMPAAGELVAAGRTVDQVQRKIGADWLVYQDLEDLVQAVQHEKADIDGFDTSCFSGEYVTGDVSRAYLDALEVIRSNSAKARRDAKIRAEEFDDDAMQVASGL
;
A
#
# COMPACT_ATOMS: atom_id res chain seq x y z
N MET A 1 13.40 2.62 -10.57
CA MET A 1 13.02 4.05 -10.47
C MET A 1 12.06 4.40 -9.34
N LEU A 2 11.15 3.52 -8.88
CA LEU A 2 10.33 3.75 -7.67
C LEU A 2 11.14 4.03 -6.40
N PHE A 3 12.34 3.43 -6.26
CA PHE A 3 13.27 3.64 -5.14
C PHE A 3 13.65 5.12 -4.91
N ARG A 4 13.71 5.93 -5.96
CA ARG A 4 14.11 7.35 -5.83
C ARG A 4 13.01 8.26 -5.29
N SER A 5 11.73 7.91 -5.43
CA SER A 5 10.62 8.78 -5.03
C SER A 5 10.38 8.77 -3.52
N VAL A 6 10.47 7.61 -2.86
CA VAL A 6 10.32 7.50 -1.39
C VAL A 6 11.52 8.13 -0.68
N ARG A 7 12.75 7.83 -1.12
CA ARG A 7 13.98 8.45 -0.57
C ARG A 7 14.06 9.97 -0.75
N ARG A 8 13.34 10.54 -1.71
CA ARG A 8 13.23 12.01 -1.87
C ARG A 8 12.24 12.66 -0.90
N LYS A 9 11.23 11.92 -0.46
CA LYS A 9 10.17 12.41 0.42
C LYS A 9 10.43 12.14 1.89
N LEU A 10 11.13 11.04 2.19
CA LEU A 10 11.43 10.59 3.53
C LEU A 10 12.95 10.46 3.68
N ASN A 11 13.50 11.00 4.76
CA ASN A 11 14.91 10.90 5.09
C ASN A 11 15.05 10.36 6.51
N ALA A 12 15.66 9.18 6.65
CA ALA A 12 15.94 8.61 7.96
C ALA A 12 17.14 9.33 8.59
N ILE A 13 16.95 9.85 9.80
CA ILE A 13 18.02 10.44 10.58
C ILE A 13 18.78 9.31 11.28
N GLY A 14 19.99 8.97 10.78
CA GLY A 14 20.77 7.83 11.27
C GLY A 14 20.96 7.79 12.79
N LEU A 15 21.13 8.93 13.45
CA LEU A 15 21.23 9.02 14.91
C LEU A 15 19.96 8.54 15.65
N GLU A 16 18.80 8.66 15.02
CA GLU A 16 17.55 8.22 15.61
C GLU A 16 17.28 6.73 15.39
N PHE A 17 17.90 6.11 14.40
CA PHE A 17 17.67 4.71 14.02
C PHE A 17 18.77 3.75 14.46
N ALA A 18 20.04 4.20 14.46
CA ALA A 18 21.20 3.34 14.67
C ALA A 18 21.14 2.58 16.00
N GLY A 19 21.19 1.24 15.91
CA GLY A 19 21.18 0.32 17.05
C GLY A 19 19.85 0.18 17.78
N LYS A 20 18.81 0.89 17.36
CA LYS A 20 17.49 0.89 18.02
C LYS A 20 16.54 -0.15 17.43
N ASN A 21 15.54 -0.56 18.21
CA ASN A 21 14.32 -1.21 17.71
C ASN A 21 13.34 -0.10 17.34
N VAL A 22 12.90 -0.06 16.12
CA VAL A 22 12.08 1.01 15.56
C VAL A 22 10.67 0.47 15.32
N LEU A 23 9.64 1.19 15.75
CA LEU A 23 8.25 0.98 15.36
C LEU A 23 7.88 2.05 14.32
N LEU A 24 7.56 1.61 13.13
CA LEU A 24 6.98 2.43 12.08
C LEU A 24 5.46 2.32 12.14
N VAL A 25 4.77 3.46 12.10
CA VAL A 25 3.30 3.52 12.09
C VAL A 25 2.88 4.22 10.81
N ASP A 26 1.99 3.57 10.05
CA ASP A 26 1.45 4.11 8.79
C ASP A 26 -0.08 3.99 8.80
N ASP A 27 -0.75 4.75 7.95
CA ASP A 27 -2.22 4.73 7.85
C ASP A 27 -2.73 3.39 7.30
N SER A 28 -2.08 2.84 6.28
CA SER A 28 -2.50 1.57 5.67
C SER A 28 -1.39 0.89 4.87
N VAL A 29 -1.49 -0.43 4.71
CA VAL A 29 -0.61 -1.24 3.85
C VAL A 29 -1.42 -1.77 2.67
N VAL A 30 -1.31 -1.11 1.50
CA VAL A 30 -2.08 -1.47 0.30
C VAL A 30 -1.30 -2.45 -0.59
N ARG A 31 -0.26 -1.97 -1.30
CA ARG A 31 0.61 -2.83 -2.14
C ARG A 31 1.80 -3.40 -1.39
N GLY A 32 2.15 -2.83 -0.25
CA GLY A 32 3.33 -3.20 0.54
C GLY A 32 4.66 -2.70 0.00
N THR A 33 4.71 -2.16 -1.22
CA THR A 33 5.96 -1.65 -1.81
C THR A 33 6.51 -0.43 -1.09
N THR A 34 5.66 0.50 -0.70
CA THR A 34 6.05 1.68 0.09
C THR A 34 6.52 1.26 1.47
N SER A 35 5.76 0.39 2.15
CA SER A 35 6.13 -0.14 3.48
C SER A 35 7.48 -0.84 3.45
N GLN A 36 7.74 -1.69 2.43
CA GLN A 36 9.04 -2.34 2.23
C GLN A 36 10.16 -1.31 2.08
N GLN A 37 9.98 -0.28 1.24
CA GLN A 37 10.99 0.75 1.02
C GLN A 37 11.30 1.55 2.29
N ILE A 38 10.28 1.84 3.12
CA ILE A 38 10.47 2.55 4.39
C ILE A 38 11.21 1.65 5.39
N ILE A 39 10.89 0.35 5.44
CA ILE A 39 11.57 -0.63 6.28
C ILE A 39 13.04 -0.77 5.87
N ASP A 40 13.32 -0.90 4.56
CA ASP A 40 14.68 -0.96 4.03
C ASP A 40 15.48 0.30 4.39
N MET A 41 14.85 1.47 4.27
CA MET A 41 15.47 2.75 4.65
C MET A 41 15.78 2.82 6.15
N ALA A 42 14.91 2.31 7.02
CA ALA A 42 15.16 2.24 8.45
C ALA A 42 16.34 1.29 8.76
N ARG A 43 16.45 0.16 8.06
CA ARG A 43 17.56 -0.78 8.18
C ARG A 43 18.88 -0.16 7.69
N ASP A 44 18.86 0.50 6.52
CA ASP A 44 20.01 1.23 5.97
C ASP A 44 20.51 2.32 6.95
N ALA A 45 19.61 2.93 7.73
CA ALA A 45 19.93 3.88 8.79
C ALA A 45 20.42 3.23 10.09
N GLY A 46 20.58 1.90 10.12
CA GLY A 46 21.18 1.16 11.23
C GLY A 46 20.18 0.64 12.27
N ALA A 47 18.87 0.60 11.99
CA ALA A 47 17.89 -0.01 12.89
C ALA A 47 18.22 -1.49 13.14
N ARG A 48 18.18 -1.91 14.41
CA ARG A 48 18.42 -3.30 14.81
C ARG A 48 17.22 -4.21 14.48
N LYS A 49 16.00 -3.72 14.77
CA LYS A 49 14.74 -4.34 14.40
C LYS A 49 13.78 -3.28 13.90
N VAL A 50 12.94 -3.67 12.95
CA VAL A 50 11.91 -2.80 12.39
C VAL A 50 10.55 -3.47 12.55
N TYR A 51 9.73 -2.94 13.43
CA TYR A 51 8.34 -3.29 13.62
C TYR A 51 7.46 -2.37 12.79
N PHE A 52 6.34 -2.88 12.33
CA PHE A 52 5.41 -2.10 11.52
C PHE A 52 3.98 -2.21 12.06
N ALA A 53 3.31 -1.09 12.24
CA ALA A 53 1.91 -1.02 12.64
C ALA A 53 1.11 -0.27 11.58
N SER A 54 0.01 -0.88 11.13
CA SER A 54 -0.97 -0.27 10.25
C SER A 54 -2.18 0.20 11.07
N ALA A 55 -2.53 1.48 10.94
CA ALA A 55 -3.72 2.05 11.58
C ALA A 55 -5.04 1.61 10.90
N ALA A 56 -4.95 1.00 9.71
CA ALA A 56 -6.07 0.34 9.05
C ALA A 56 -5.97 -1.18 9.18
N PRO A 57 -7.10 -1.91 9.12
CA PRO A 57 -7.13 -3.35 8.92
C PRO A 57 -6.48 -3.79 7.60
N PRO A 58 -6.19 -5.08 7.40
CA PRO A 58 -5.63 -5.57 6.15
C PRO A 58 -6.55 -5.28 4.95
N VAL A 59 -6.07 -4.51 3.97
CA VAL A 59 -6.80 -4.21 2.73
C VAL A 59 -6.75 -5.43 1.82
N ARG A 60 -7.87 -6.14 1.71
CA ARG A 60 -7.97 -7.45 1.04
C ARG A 60 -8.80 -7.41 -0.24
N TYR A 61 -9.73 -6.46 -0.34
CA TYR A 61 -10.72 -6.39 -1.40
C TYR A 61 -10.72 -5.03 -2.08
N PRO A 62 -11.07 -4.95 -3.38
CA PRO A 62 -11.12 -3.68 -4.08
C PRO A 62 -12.31 -2.84 -3.59
N ASN A 63 -12.12 -1.52 -3.51
CA ASN A 63 -13.24 -0.59 -3.37
C ASN A 63 -13.94 -0.40 -4.73
N VAL A 64 -15.28 -0.29 -4.71
CA VAL A 64 -16.12 -0.10 -5.90
C VAL A 64 -16.91 1.22 -5.87
N TYR A 65 -16.77 1.99 -4.80
CA TYR A 65 -17.55 3.22 -4.53
C TYR A 65 -16.75 4.52 -4.77
N GLY A 66 -15.76 4.46 -5.66
CA GLY A 66 -15.05 5.66 -6.12
C GLY A 66 -13.68 5.90 -5.52
N ILE A 67 -13.22 5.08 -4.57
CA ILE A 67 -11.83 5.13 -4.11
C ILE A 67 -10.94 4.48 -5.17
N ASP A 68 -9.93 5.23 -5.67
CA ASP A 68 -8.94 4.69 -6.62
C ASP A 68 -8.03 3.69 -5.90
N MET A 69 -8.29 2.42 -6.16
CA MET A 69 -7.52 1.32 -5.60
C MET A 69 -6.90 0.46 -6.70
N PRO A 70 -5.75 -0.17 -6.42
CA PRO A 70 -5.15 -1.11 -7.36
C PRO A 70 -6.07 -2.32 -7.62
N ALA A 71 -5.72 -3.08 -8.65
CA ALA A 71 -6.33 -4.39 -8.90
C ALA A 71 -6.18 -5.31 -7.69
N ALA A 72 -7.14 -6.22 -7.45
CA ALA A 72 -7.15 -7.09 -6.27
C ALA A 72 -5.84 -7.92 -6.14
N GLY A 73 -5.28 -8.38 -7.26
CA GLY A 73 -4.01 -9.10 -7.30
C GLY A 73 -2.79 -8.28 -6.83
N GLU A 74 -2.89 -6.95 -6.85
CA GLU A 74 -1.84 -6.05 -6.37
C GLU A 74 -1.95 -5.74 -4.86
N LEU A 75 -3.07 -6.08 -4.22
CA LEU A 75 -3.25 -5.90 -2.78
C LEU A 75 -2.36 -6.89 -2.02
N VAL A 76 -1.48 -6.38 -1.17
CA VAL A 76 -0.50 -7.23 -0.49
C VAL A 76 -1.15 -8.23 0.45
N ALA A 77 -2.29 -7.90 1.06
CA ALA A 77 -3.01 -8.75 2.01
C ALA A 77 -4.07 -9.67 1.35
N ALA A 78 -4.34 -9.50 0.04
CA ALA A 78 -5.29 -10.37 -0.66
C ALA A 78 -4.80 -11.83 -0.65
N GLY A 79 -5.61 -12.73 -0.07
CA GLY A 79 -5.30 -14.16 0.04
C GLY A 79 -4.09 -14.51 0.90
N ARG A 80 -3.59 -13.58 1.75
CA ARG A 80 -2.40 -13.79 2.60
C ARG A 80 -2.72 -13.64 4.08
N THR A 81 -2.01 -14.40 4.90
CA THR A 81 -2.00 -14.22 6.37
C THR A 81 -1.13 -13.01 6.73
N VAL A 82 -1.30 -12.49 7.95
CA VAL A 82 -0.47 -11.39 8.47
C VAL A 82 1.02 -11.74 8.42
N ASP A 83 1.39 -12.97 8.81
CA ASP A 83 2.79 -13.45 8.77
C ASP A 83 3.36 -13.48 7.35
N GLN A 84 2.52 -13.80 6.34
CA GLN A 84 2.96 -13.77 4.94
C GLN A 84 3.17 -12.34 4.45
N VAL A 85 2.31 -11.40 4.86
CA VAL A 85 2.49 -9.98 4.56
C VAL A 85 3.72 -9.43 5.25
N GLN A 86 3.91 -9.73 6.55
CA GLN A 86 5.09 -9.35 7.33
C GLN A 86 6.38 -9.74 6.64
N ARG A 87 6.50 -11.02 6.22
CA ARG A 87 7.68 -11.49 5.47
C ARG A 87 7.85 -10.77 4.15
N LYS A 88 6.75 -10.48 3.46
CA LYS A 88 6.79 -9.83 2.14
C LYS A 88 7.27 -8.37 2.22
N ILE A 89 6.86 -7.63 3.25
CA ILE A 89 7.33 -6.24 3.47
C ILE A 89 8.68 -6.17 4.20
N GLY A 90 9.19 -7.29 4.73
CA GLY A 90 10.48 -7.36 5.40
C GLY A 90 10.50 -6.86 6.84
N ALA A 91 9.35 -6.73 7.51
CA ALA A 91 9.27 -6.34 8.91
C ALA A 91 9.67 -7.49 9.86
N ASP A 92 10.25 -7.16 11.02
CA ASP A 92 10.48 -8.14 12.09
C ASP A 92 9.17 -8.51 12.81
N TRP A 93 8.21 -7.62 12.81
CA TRP A 93 6.85 -7.83 13.30
C TRP A 93 5.88 -6.86 12.63
N LEU A 94 4.66 -7.34 12.35
CA LEU A 94 3.59 -6.58 11.73
C LEU A 94 2.32 -6.71 12.57
N VAL A 95 1.68 -5.59 12.87
CA VAL A 95 0.35 -5.53 13.45
C VAL A 95 -0.56 -4.66 12.59
N TYR A 96 -1.78 -5.10 12.46
CA TYR A 96 -2.87 -4.34 11.85
C TYR A 96 -3.86 -3.92 12.93
N GLN A 97 -4.54 -2.81 12.69
CA GLN A 97 -5.74 -2.46 13.44
C GLN A 97 -6.79 -3.55 13.27
N ASP A 98 -7.48 -3.90 14.34
CA ASP A 98 -8.65 -4.75 14.26
C ASP A 98 -9.84 -4.00 13.66
N LEU A 99 -10.65 -4.68 12.83
CA LEU A 99 -11.76 -4.04 12.14
C LEU A 99 -12.91 -3.68 13.11
N GLU A 100 -13.21 -4.56 14.04
CA GLU A 100 -14.29 -4.32 15.01
C GLU A 100 -13.94 -3.16 15.94
N ASP A 101 -12.70 -3.14 16.43
CA ASP A 101 -12.18 -2.06 17.28
C ASP A 101 -12.17 -0.72 16.53
N LEU A 102 -11.80 -0.71 15.23
CA LEU A 102 -11.83 0.48 14.40
C LEU A 102 -13.26 1.03 14.26
N VAL A 103 -14.21 0.16 13.94
CA VAL A 103 -15.64 0.52 13.82
C VAL A 103 -16.16 1.06 15.14
N GLN A 104 -15.90 0.39 16.26
CA GLN A 104 -16.32 0.83 17.59
C GLN A 104 -15.73 2.19 17.97
N ALA A 105 -14.44 2.43 17.68
CA ALA A 105 -13.80 3.70 17.99
C ALA A 105 -14.45 4.87 17.24
N VAL A 106 -14.80 4.68 15.95
CA VAL A 106 -15.47 5.72 15.15
C VAL A 106 -16.94 5.89 15.56
N GLN A 107 -17.62 4.79 15.86
CA GLN A 107 -19.03 4.81 16.27
C GLN A 107 -19.25 5.50 17.62
N HIS A 108 -18.31 5.36 18.55
CA HIS A 108 -18.35 6.04 19.84
C HIS A 108 -18.40 7.56 19.71
N GLU A 109 -17.75 8.11 18.69
CA GLU A 109 -17.73 9.55 18.39
C GLU A 109 -18.97 10.03 17.62
N LYS A 110 -19.70 9.09 16.94
CA LYS A 110 -20.80 9.38 16.01
C LYS A 110 -21.94 8.37 16.19
N ALA A 111 -22.62 8.46 17.34
CA ALA A 111 -23.69 7.53 17.72
C ALA A 111 -24.92 7.54 16.80
N ASP A 112 -25.04 8.51 15.90
CA ASP A 112 -26.11 8.67 14.93
C ASP A 112 -25.84 8.00 13.58
N ILE A 113 -24.68 7.33 13.41
CA ILE A 113 -24.33 6.58 12.20
C ILE A 113 -24.57 5.10 12.42
N ASP A 114 -25.46 4.51 11.60
CA ASP A 114 -25.86 3.12 11.73
C ASP A 114 -24.83 2.10 11.21
N GLY A 115 -23.88 2.55 10.37
CA GLY A 115 -22.85 1.67 9.83
C GLY A 115 -21.82 2.38 8.94
N PHE A 116 -20.78 1.65 8.58
CA PHE A 116 -19.66 2.13 7.76
C PHE A 116 -19.40 1.18 6.60
N ASP A 117 -18.94 1.71 5.47
CA ASP A 117 -18.40 0.88 4.40
C ASP A 117 -17.05 0.29 4.81
N THR A 118 -17.02 -0.99 5.06
CA THR A 118 -15.82 -1.77 5.39
C THR A 118 -15.41 -2.72 4.26
N SER A 119 -15.98 -2.58 3.07
CA SER A 119 -15.85 -3.53 1.98
C SER A 119 -14.42 -3.86 1.57
N CYS A 120 -13.50 -2.88 1.64
CA CYS A 120 -12.09 -3.13 1.32
C CYS A 120 -11.36 -4.02 2.36
N PHE A 121 -11.93 -4.19 3.56
CA PHE A 121 -11.42 -5.06 4.62
C PHE A 121 -12.20 -6.36 4.71
N SER A 122 -13.55 -6.28 4.75
CA SER A 122 -14.47 -7.41 4.98
C SER A 122 -14.83 -8.16 3.70
N GLY A 123 -14.86 -7.48 2.55
CA GLY A 123 -15.42 -8.00 1.29
C GLY A 123 -16.95 -7.93 1.23
N GLU A 124 -17.59 -7.33 2.23
CA GLU A 124 -19.04 -7.11 2.27
C GLU A 124 -19.35 -5.73 1.71
N TYR A 125 -20.09 -5.70 0.59
CA TYR A 125 -20.41 -4.47 -0.12
C TYR A 125 -21.79 -3.97 0.28
N VAL A 126 -21.88 -2.72 0.75
CA VAL A 126 -23.09 -2.14 1.36
C VAL A 126 -24.29 -2.08 0.42
N THR A 127 -24.10 -2.04 -0.90
CA THR A 127 -25.19 -2.08 -1.89
C THR A 127 -25.79 -3.47 -2.09
N GLY A 128 -25.07 -4.52 -1.70
CA GLY A 128 -25.52 -5.91 -1.78
C GLY A 128 -25.61 -6.51 -3.20
N ASP A 129 -25.31 -5.73 -4.24
CA ASP A 129 -25.40 -6.11 -5.65
C ASP A 129 -24.05 -6.38 -6.33
N VAL A 130 -22.95 -6.27 -5.58
CA VAL A 130 -21.58 -6.50 -6.09
C VAL A 130 -21.31 -7.99 -6.24
N SER A 131 -21.44 -8.49 -7.47
CA SER A 131 -21.22 -9.89 -7.79
C SER A 131 -19.74 -10.21 -8.00
N ARG A 132 -19.40 -11.50 -7.87
CA ARG A 132 -18.07 -12.01 -8.22
C ARG A 132 -17.68 -11.67 -9.67
N ALA A 133 -18.62 -11.85 -10.60
CA ALA A 133 -18.40 -11.53 -12.01
C ALA A 133 -18.07 -10.04 -12.23
N TYR A 134 -18.72 -9.14 -11.50
CA TYR A 134 -18.40 -7.72 -11.53
C TYR A 134 -16.97 -7.45 -11.01
N LEU A 135 -16.58 -8.07 -9.91
CA LEU A 135 -15.22 -7.91 -9.35
C LEU A 135 -14.15 -8.46 -10.30
N ASP A 136 -14.41 -9.60 -10.95
CA ASP A 136 -13.49 -10.18 -11.93
C ASP A 136 -13.35 -9.28 -13.18
N ALA A 137 -14.45 -8.70 -13.67
CA ALA A 137 -14.40 -7.71 -14.75
C ALA A 137 -13.63 -6.43 -14.35
N LEU A 138 -13.87 -5.94 -13.15
CA LEU A 138 -13.16 -4.78 -12.60
C LEU A 138 -11.65 -5.04 -12.48
N GLU A 139 -11.26 -6.24 -12.07
CA GLU A 139 -9.86 -6.68 -11.99
C GLU A 139 -9.18 -6.59 -13.37
N VAL A 140 -9.82 -7.11 -14.42
CA VAL A 140 -9.31 -7.04 -15.80
C VAL A 140 -9.13 -5.59 -16.26
N ILE A 141 -10.12 -4.72 -16.01
CA ILE A 141 -10.06 -3.30 -16.39
C ILE A 141 -8.91 -2.59 -15.66
N ARG A 142 -8.78 -2.79 -14.35
CA ARG A 142 -7.74 -2.17 -13.52
C ARG A 142 -6.35 -2.66 -13.89
N SER A 143 -6.18 -3.96 -14.12
CA SER A 143 -4.92 -4.57 -14.55
C SER A 143 -4.47 -4.04 -15.91
N ASN A 144 -5.39 -3.92 -16.87
CA ASN A 144 -5.09 -3.38 -18.20
C ASN A 144 -4.72 -1.89 -18.14
N SER A 145 -5.44 -1.11 -17.33
CA SER A 145 -5.14 0.31 -17.11
C SER A 145 -3.77 0.51 -16.45
N ALA A 146 -3.44 -0.32 -15.46
CA ALA A 146 -2.14 -0.29 -14.79
C ALA A 146 -1.00 -0.65 -15.75
N LYS A 147 -1.21 -1.65 -16.63
CA LYS A 147 -0.26 -2.04 -17.67
C LYS A 147 -0.06 -0.91 -18.68
N ALA A 148 -1.14 -0.32 -19.19
CA ALA A 148 -1.08 0.78 -20.14
C ALA A 148 -0.36 2.01 -19.57
N ARG A 149 -0.63 2.36 -18.30
CA ARG A 149 0.08 3.46 -17.60
C ARG A 149 1.57 3.16 -17.45
N ARG A 150 1.95 1.91 -17.19
CA ARG A 150 3.35 1.50 -17.08
C ARG A 150 4.07 1.58 -18.41
N ASP A 151 3.45 1.08 -19.49
CA ASP A 151 4.01 1.09 -20.83
C ASP A 151 4.16 2.53 -21.36
N ALA A 152 3.19 3.42 -21.08
CA ALA A 152 3.28 4.84 -21.42
C ALA A 152 4.41 5.55 -20.67
N LYS A 153 4.64 5.19 -19.41
CA LYS A 153 5.73 5.75 -18.59
C LYS A 153 7.11 5.31 -19.09
N ILE A 154 7.27 4.04 -19.45
CA ILE A 154 8.52 3.52 -20.01
C ILE A 154 8.86 4.26 -21.30
N ARG A 155 7.90 4.43 -22.21
CA ARG A 155 8.11 5.19 -23.46
C ARG A 155 8.51 6.65 -23.21
N ALA A 156 7.91 7.31 -22.22
CA ALA A 156 8.27 8.69 -21.87
C ALA A 156 9.71 8.80 -21.33
N GLU A 157 10.14 7.80 -20.52
CA GLU A 157 11.50 7.73 -19.99
C GLU A 157 12.54 7.44 -21.09
N GLU A 158 12.21 6.58 -22.07
CA GLU A 158 13.06 6.32 -23.25
C GLU A 158 13.22 7.57 -24.11
N PHE A 159 12.17 8.35 -24.30
CA PHE A 159 12.22 9.63 -25.04
C PHE A 159 13.10 10.68 -24.35
N ASP A 160 13.06 10.78 -23.03
CA ASP A 160 13.89 11.72 -22.27
C ASP A 160 15.38 11.32 -22.29
N ASP A 161 15.68 10.03 -22.21
CA ASP A 161 17.07 9.52 -22.30
C ASP A 161 17.66 9.74 -23.71
N ASP A 162 16.90 9.51 -24.77
CA ASP A 162 17.32 9.78 -26.15
C ASP A 162 17.52 11.29 -26.39
N ALA A 163 16.66 12.14 -25.85
CA ALA A 163 16.79 13.60 -25.94
C ALA A 163 18.04 14.11 -25.21
N MET A 164 18.38 13.52 -24.06
CA MET A 164 19.63 13.85 -23.33
C MET A 164 20.89 13.38 -24.05
N GLN A 165 20.87 12.21 -24.70
CA GLN A 165 22.01 11.72 -25.50
C GLN A 165 22.27 12.60 -26.71
N VAL A 166 21.23 13.05 -27.41
CA VAL A 166 21.36 13.98 -28.56
C VAL A 166 21.88 15.37 -28.12
N ALA A 167 21.47 15.86 -26.95
CA ALA A 167 21.92 17.14 -26.40
C ALA A 167 23.35 17.12 -25.85
N SER A 168 23.87 15.95 -25.48
CA SER A 168 25.25 15.78 -24.97
C SER A 168 26.27 15.42 -26.02
N GLY A 169 25.87 15.22 -27.27
CA GLY A 169 26.72 14.88 -28.39
C GLY A 169 27.09 16.08 -29.31
N LEU A 170 26.86 17.33 -28.84
CA LEU A 170 27.33 18.57 -29.44
C LEU A 170 28.47 19.20 -28.56
#